data_4c4df3ff920e58cd28886196a7c57b50
#
_entry.id   4c4df3ff920e58cd28886196a7c57b50
#
_cell.length_a   1.000
_cell.length_b   1.000
_cell.length_c   1.000
_cell.angle_alpha   90.00
_cell.angle_beta   90.00
_cell.angle_gamma   90.00
#
_symmetry.space_group_name_H-M   'P 1'
#
loop_
_entity.id
_entity.type
_entity.pdbx_description
1 polymer ?
#
loop_
_entity_poly.entity_id
_entity_poly.type
_entity_poly.pdbx_seq_one_letter_code
_entity_poly.pdbx_strand_id
1 'polypeptide(L)'
;FPHTGNLRFWNFHAQVPGHLNVTGGSLMGLPGAVNIGFNENVAWTHTFSTAEHFVVYQLTLDENDESGLTHMVDGNRRTIYEKPLQIDVAVGGGQTIKLNKTAYYTNYGPMIEVPGNFDWNGNNAFAIKDANLPNFDIVDHWLAMNMATSMDEFKQAFKDYDGVIFNNTMAASDDGQVFYIDDSTVPNLTETAIEQLTTNPLLIQTKAAAGFTVLPGNISQFDFEGPVPYEEAPKYEGTDSVQNSNDSYWLTNLNSPIVVSNPLFGSVEYQQTLRSRMGQQFIENEAGSDGTFTPDEVEGLLFNNRSYLAENILPSLLSLCAAQGSTPVDVDGTSVD
;
A
#
# COMPACT_ATOMS: atom_id res chain seq x y z
N PHE A 1 -3.31 -0.59 -13.73
CA PHE A 1 -2.09 -1.30 -14.17
C PHE A 1 -1.71 -0.89 -15.59
N PRO A 2 -0.39 -0.89 -15.95
CA PRO A 2 0.07 -0.53 -17.28
C PRO A 2 -0.47 -1.50 -18.34
N HIS A 3 -0.77 -0.99 -19.54
CA HIS A 3 -1.16 -1.81 -20.68
C HIS A 3 0.04 -2.47 -21.38
N THR A 4 1.23 -1.98 -21.11
CA THR A 4 2.48 -2.42 -21.75
C THR A 4 3.59 -2.59 -20.72
N GLY A 5 4.66 -3.27 -21.11
CA GLY A 5 5.81 -3.51 -20.23
C GLY A 5 5.64 -4.71 -19.31
N ASN A 6 6.58 -4.87 -18.39
CA ASN A 6 6.70 -6.06 -17.55
C ASN A 6 5.69 -6.09 -16.38
N LEU A 7 5.02 -4.98 -16.08
CA LEU A 7 4.01 -4.88 -15.04
C LEU A 7 2.58 -4.95 -15.58
N ARG A 8 2.39 -5.32 -16.86
CA ARG A 8 1.05 -5.51 -17.41
C ARG A 8 0.41 -6.77 -16.85
N PHE A 9 -0.92 -6.73 -16.70
CA PHE A 9 -1.70 -7.93 -16.41
C PHE A 9 -1.92 -8.73 -17.69
N TRP A 10 -1.99 -10.04 -17.51
CA TRP A 10 -2.49 -10.99 -18.49
C TRP A 10 -3.58 -11.85 -17.87
N ASN A 11 -4.54 -12.26 -18.64
CA ASN A 11 -5.67 -13.06 -18.19
C ASN A 11 -5.46 -14.52 -18.55
N PHE A 12 -5.73 -15.44 -17.65
CA PHE A 12 -5.61 -16.86 -17.87
C PHE A 12 -6.52 -17.68 -16.97
N HIS A 13 -6.72 -18.94 -17.35
CA HIS A 13 -7.37 -19.95 -16.56
C HIS A 13 -6.36 -21.05 -16.22
N ALA A 14 -6.15 -21.31 -14.95
CA ALA A 14 -5.28 -22.38 -14.48
C ALA A 14 -6.12 -23.53 -13.94
N GLN A 15 -5.86 -24.75 -14.41
CA GLN A 15 -6.57 -25.94 -13.98
C GLN A 15 -5.61 -27.09 -13.68
N VAL A 16 -5.73 -27.66 -12.48
CA VAL A 16 -5.13 -28.93 -12.08
C VAL A 16 -6.27 -29.81 -11.56
N PRO A 17 -6.69 -30.85 -12.27
CA PRO A 17 -7.86 -31.64 -11.90
C PRO A 17 -7.84 -32.12 -10.45
N GLY A 18 -8.88 -31.79 -9.70
CA GLY A 18 -9.02 -32.13 -8.29
C GLY A 18 -8.23 -31.28 -7.30
N HIS A 19 -7.49 -30.25 -7.78
CA HIS A 19 -6.68 -29.40 -6.93
C HIS A 19 -6.82 -27.92 -7.17
N LEU A 20 -6.95 -27.48 -8.42
CA LEU A 20 -6.97 -26.06 -8.77
C LEU A 20 -7.92 -25.85 -9.96
N ASN A 21 -8.79 -24.86 -9.85
CA ASN A 21 -9.64 -24.39 -10.95
C ASN A 21 -9.90 -22.89 -10.75
N VAL A 22 -9.03 -22.06 -11.28
CA VAL A 22 -9.02 -20.61 -11.01
C VAL A 22 -8.85 -19.83 -12.31
N THR A 23 -9.57 -18.72 -12.43
CA THR A 23 -9.44 -17.80 -13.56
C THR A 23 -9.31 -16.35 -13.11
N GLY A 24 -8.59 -15.55 -13.87
CA GLY A 24 -8.43 -14.13 -13.59
C GLY A 24 -7.16 -13.54 -14.19
N GLY A 25 -6.73 -12.42 -13.64
CA GLY A 25 -5.57 -11.67 -14.06
C GLY A 25 -4.37 -11.85 -13.14
N SER A 26 -3.19 -11.82 -13.73
CA SER A 26 -1.93 -11.83 -12.98
C SER A 26 -0.91 -10.90 -13.60
N LEU A 27 0.03 -10.40 -12.79
CA LEU A 27 1.20 -9.68 -13.27
C LEU A 27 2.09 -10.64 -14.07
N MET A 28 2.61 -10.15 -15.18
CA MET A 28 3.67 -10.87 -15.90
C MET A 28 4.91 -10.97 -15.01
N GLY A 29 5.38 -12.18 -14.79
CA GLY A 29 6.53 -12.44 -13.92
C GLY A 29 6.16 -13.05 -12.55
N LEU A 30 4.87 -13.19 -12.24
CA LEU A 30 4.38 -14.02 -11.14
C LEU A 30 3.74 -15.30 -11.69
N PRO A 31 4.53 -16.33 -12.03
CA PRO A 31 4.01 -17.54 -12.63
C PRO A 31 3.23 -18.38 -11.62
N GLY A 32 2.12 -18.96 -12.08
CA GLY A 32 1.42 -20.01 -11.36
C GLY A 32 0.35 -19.54 -10.37
N ALA A 33 0.13 -18.23 -10.21
CA ALA A 33 -0.90 -17.70 -9.33
C ALA A 33 -1.75 -16.64 -10.03
N VAL A 34 -3.06 -16.69 -9.83
CA VAL A 34 -4.00 -15.63 -10.21
C VAL A 34 -3.99 -14.57 -9.09
N ASN A 35 -3.58 -13.34 -9.43
CA ASN A 35 -3.54 -12.27 -8.44
C ASN A 35 -4.94 -11.71 -8.15
N ILE A 36 -5.73 -11.46 -9.18
CA ILE A 36 -7.11 -10.96 -9.07
C ILE A 36 -8.00 -11.89 -9.87
N GLY A 37 -8.97 -12.50 -9.25
CA GLY A 37 -9.82 -13.48 -9.94
C GLY A 37 -10.80 -14.21 -9.04
N PHE A 38 -11.16 -15.39 -9.45
CA PHE A 38 -12.09 -16.25 -8.72
C PHE A 38 -11.86 -17.72 -9.02
N ASN A 39 -12.29 -18.55 -8.09
CA ASN A 39 -12.48 -19.98 -8.25
C ASN A 39 -13.96 -20.33 -8.08
N GLU A 40 -14.30 -21.59 -7.80
CA GLU A 40 -15.69 -22.03 -7.66
C GLU A 40 -16.39 -21.45 -6.43
N ASN A 41 -15.66 -21.06 -5.39
CA ASN A 41 -16.20 -20.69 -4.09
C ASN A 41 -15.89 -19.24 -3.66
N VAL A 42 -14.76 -18.67 -4.08
CA VAL A 42 -14.31 -17.35 -3.63
C VAL A 42 -13.86 -16.51 -4.81
N ALA A 43 -14.30 -15.25 -4.84
CA ALA A 43 -13.79 -14.22 -5.74
C ALA A 43 -13.02 -13.18 -4.92
N TRP A 44 -11.90 -12.66 -5.46
CA TRP A 44 -11.09 -11.65 -4.78
C TRP A 44 -10.50 -10.63 -5.73
N THR A 45 -10.23 -9.47 -5.18
CA THR A 45 -9.55 -8.38 -5.87
C THR A 45 -8.62 -7.64 -4.93
N HIS A 46 -7.68 -6.89 -5.51
CA HIS A 46 -6.72 -6.09 -4.76
C HIS A 46 -6.69 -4.66 -5.25
N THR A 47 -6.39 -3.75 -4.32
CA THR A 47 -5.98 -2.38 -4.62
C THR A 47 -4.66 -2.09 -3.90
N PHE A 48 -3.90 -1.08 -4.35
CA PHE A 48 -2.74 -0.63 -3.59
C PHE A 48 -3.18 -0.01 -2.26
N SER A 49 -2.56 -0.48 -1.18
CA SER A 49 -2.73 0.07 0.16
C SER A 49 -2.06 1.44 0.30
N THR A 50 -2.54 2.24 1.25
CA THR A 50 -1.90 3.48 1.71
C THR A 50 -0.91 3.23 2.85
N ALA A 51 -0.73 1.99 3.25
CA ALA A 51 0.13 1.60 4.35
C ALA A 51 1.61 1.83 4.05
N GLU A 52 2.37 2.13 5.09
CA GLU A 52 3.83 2.27 5.03
C GLU A 52 4.49 0.93 5.38
N HIS A 53 5.39 0.46 4.53
CA HIS A 53 6.05 -0.86 4.67
C HIS A 53 7.41 -0.77 5.34
N PHE A 54 7.93 0.44 5.52
CA PHE A 54 9.25 0.70 6.07
C PHE A 54 9.23 1.93 6.99
N VAL A 55 10.27 2.00 7.81
CA VAL A 55 10.60 3.18 8.61
C VAL A 55 12.01 3.65 8.24
N VAL A 56 12.17 4.96 8.10
CA VAL A 56 13.50 5.56 8.00
C VAL A 56 13.97 5.94 9.40
N TYR A 57 15.16 5.45 9.78
CA TYR A 57 15.80 5.78 11.06
C TYR A 57 16.86 6.85 10.87
N GLN A 58 16.69 7.96 11.59
CA GLN A 58 17.75 8.97 11.70
C GLN A 58 18.77 8.52 12.74
N LEU A 59 19.96 8.18 12.29
CA LEU A 59 21.05 7.70 13.13
C LEU A 59 21.79 8.87 13.76
N THR A 60 22.19 8.74 15.03
CA THR A 60 23.15 9.62 15.69
C THR A 60 24.51 8.97 15.61
N LEU A 61 25.44 9.58 14.87
CA LEU A 61 26.81 9.08 14.74
C LEU A 61 27.61 9.34 16.00
N ASP A 62 28.62 8.49 16.27
CA ASP A 62 29.54 8.69 17.39
C ASP A 62 30.58 9.74 17.04
N GLU A 63 30.53 10.87 17.73
CA GLU A 63 31.46 11.99 17.54
C GLU A 63 32.94 11.64 17.81
N ASN A 64 33.18 10.55 18.53
CA ASN A 64 34.53 10.07 18.86
C ASN A 64 35.04 9.00 17.88
N ASP A 65 34.28 8.68 16.83
CA ASP A 65 34.71 7.75 15.79
C ASP A 65 35.09 8.50 14.51
N GLU A 66 36.40 8.69 14.31
CA GLU A 66 36.95 9.36 13.12
C GLU A 66 36.58 8.63 11.80
N SER A 67 36.25 7.34 11.85
CA SER A 67 35.85 6.59 10.66
C SER A 67 34.43 6.96 10.19
N GLY A 68 33.57 7.48 11.07
CA GLY A 68 32.16 7.75 10.82
C GLY A 68 31.31 6.47 10.63
N LEU A 69 31.87 5.32 11.02
CA LEU A 69 31.22 3.99 10.86
C LEU A 69 30.64 3.43 12.15
N THR A 70 30.33 4.32 13.11
CA THR A 70 29.70 3.98 14.38
C THR A 70 28.51 4.89 14.64
N HIS A 71 27.38 4.30 15.00
CA HIS A 71 26.20 5.02 15.49
C HIS A 71 25.84 4.60 16.91
N MET A 72 25.01 5.39 17.58
CA MET A 72 24.62 5.20 18.98
C MET A 72 23.18 4.66 19.05
N VAL A 73 22.95 3.67 19.93
CA VAL A 73 21.61 3.20 20.31
C VAL A 73 21.59 3.03 21.83
N ASP A 74 20.72 3.73 22.53
CA ASP A 74 20.61 3.75 24.01
C ASP A 74 21.98 3.97 24.70
N GLY A 75 22.78 4.87 24.15
CA GLY A 75 24.12 5.16 24.65
C GLY A 75 25.20 4.11 24.33
N ASN A 76 24.84 3.05 23.60
CA ASN A 76 25.78 2.00 23.19
C ASN A 76 26.19 2.17 21.72
N ARG A 77 27.48 1.89 21.45
CA ARG A 77 28.03 1.89 20.11
C ARG A 77 27.51 0.73 19.26
N ARG A 78 27.15 1.00 18.00
CA ARG A 78 26.78 0.03 16.99
C ARG A 78 27.57 0.29 15.72
N THR A 79 28.04 -0.78 15.09
CA THR A 79 28.86 -0.69 13.87
C THR A 79 28.00 -0.49 12.63
N ILE A 80 28.45 0.39 11.75
CA ILE A 80 27.98 0.50 10.37
C ILE A 80 28.88 -0.40 9.51
N TYR A 81 28.28 -1.36 8.83
CA TYR A 81 28.96 -2.38 8.03
C TYR A 81 29.10 -1.94 6.58
N GLU A 82 30.28 -2.15 6.01
CA GLU A 82 30.54 -1.92 4.60
C GLU A 82 30.28 -3.19 3.77
N LYS A 83 29.63 -3.03 2.61
CA LYS A 83 29.44 -4.10 1.64
C LYS A 83 29.88 -3.61 0.26
N PRO A 84 30.98 -4.14 -0.28
CA PRO A 84 31.40 -3.81 -1.63
C PRO A 84 30.40 -4.37 -2.64
N LEU A 85 29.96 -3.53 -3.57
CA LEU A 85 29.09 -3.87 -4.69
C LEU A 85 29.85 -3.66 -5.99
N GLN A 86 29.66 -4.56 -6.94
CA GLN A 86 30.19 -4.44 -8.28
C GLN A 86 29.10 -4.77 -9.29
N ILE A 87 28.96 -3.92 -10.30
CA ILE A 87 28.09 -4.15 -11.44
C ILE A 87 28.87 -3.99 -12.75
N ASP A 88 28.56 -4.84 -13.70
CA ASP A 88 29.09 -4.75 -15.05
C ASP A 88 28.11 -3.94 -15.92
N VAL A 89 28.59 -2.83 -16.47
CA VAL A 89 27.78 -1.90 -17.28
C VAL A 89 28.21 -2.00 -18.74
N ALA A 90 27.28 -2.37 -19.60
CA ALA A 90 27.51 -2.34 -21.04
C ALA A 90 27.58 -0.90 -21.57
N VAL A 91 28.69 -0.52 -22.17
CA VAL A 91 28.94 0.84 -22.69
C VAL A 91 28.87 0.92 -24.23
N GLY A 92 28.37 -0.11 -24.90
CA GLY A 92 28.26 -0.21 -26.34
C GLY A 92 29.47 -0.89 -26.97
N GLY A 93 29.37 -1.24 -28.28
CA GLY A 93 30.43 -1.89 -29.02
C GLY A 93 30.88 -3.26 -28.47
N GLY A 94 30.05 -3.92 -27.68
CA GLY A 94 30.39 -5.17 -26.98
C GLY A 94 31.33 -5.02 -25.81
N GLN A 95 31.56 -3.80 -25.34
CA GLN A 95 32.43 -3.50 -24.20
C GLN A 95 31.63 -3.38 -22.91
N THR A 96 32.25 -3.82 -21.82
CA THR A 96 31.68 -3.73 -20.46
C THR A 96 32.71 -3.05 -19.54
N ILE A 97 32.25 -2.13 -18.71
CA ILE A 97 33.04 -1.55 -17.61
C ILE A 97 32.51 -2.01 -16.26
N LYS A 98 33.41 -2.14 -15.29
CA LYS A 98 33.05 -2.48 -13.91
C LYS A 98 32.87 -1.20 -13.10
N LEU A 99 31.67 -1.03 -12.54
CA LEU A 99 31.39 -0.02 -11.53
C LEU A 99 31.44 -0.66 -10.14
N ASN A 100 32.26 -0.07 -9.29
CA ASN A 100 32.36 -0.47 -7.89
C ASN A 100 31.73 0.62 -7.02
N LYS A 101 30.92 0.21 -6.03
CA LYS A 101 30.33 1.07 -5.01
C LYS A 101 30.37 0.36 -3.66
N THR A 102 30.55 1.07 -2.57
CA THR A 102 30.34 0.55 -1.23
C THR A 102 28.90 0.89 -0.80
N ALA A 103 28.16 -0.11 -0.37
CA ALA A 103 26.91 0.08 0.35
C ALA A 103 27.16 -0.07 1.84
N TYR A 104 26.39 0.61 2.65
CA TYR A 104 26.51 0.62 4.08
C TYR A 104 25.24 0.09 4.72
N TYR A 105 25.38 -0.65 5.83
CA TYR A 105 24.28 -1.31 6.52
C TYR A 105 24.41 -1.14 8.03
N THR A 106 23.27 -1.05 8.69
CA THR A 106 23.16 -1.04 10.15
C THR A 106 22.27 -2.20 10.61
N ASN A 107 22.01 -2.30 11.90
CA ASN A 107 20.97 -3.18 12.45
C ASN A 107 19.57 -2.85 11.94
N TYR A 108 19.33 -1.62 11.47
CA TYR A 108 18.05 -1.22 10.86
C TYR A 108 17.94 -1.62 9.38
N GLY A 109 19.05 -1.90 8.71
CA GLY A 109 19.07 -2.23 7.29
C GLY A 109 20.03 -1.35 6.49
N PRO A 110 19.83 -1.25 5.17
CA PRO A 110 20.67 -0.44 4.30
C PRO A 110 20.58 1.04 4.65
N MET A 111 21.74 1.70 4.57
CA MET A 111 21.79 3.15 4.69
C MET A 111 21.40 3.82 3.37
N ILE A 112 20.73 4.95 3.49
CA ILE A 112 20.31 5.79 2.37
C ILE A 112 21.00 7.14 2.44
N GLU A 113 21.38 7.66 1.28
CA GLU A 113 21.91 9.00 1.14
C GLU A 113 21.24 9.65 -0.08
N VAL A 114 20.55 10.77 0.17
CA VAL A 114 19.92 11.60 -0.86
C VAL A 114 20.34 13.05 -0.59
N PRO A 115 21.23 13.61 -1.39
CA PRO A 115 21.77 14.95 -1.15
C PRO A 115 20.68 16.00 -0.95
N GLY A 116 20.77 16.75 0.14
CA GLY A 116 19.83 17.80 0.51
C GLY A 116 18.58 17.32 1.27
N ASN A 117 18.37 16.00 1.38
CA ASN A 117 17.25 15.40 2.13
C ASN A 117 17.72 14.43 3.21
N PHE A 118 18.54 13.46 2.84
CA PHE A 118 19.10 12.43 3.73
C PHE A 118 20.62 12.46 3.60
N ASP A 119 21.21 13.54 4.08
CA ASP A 119 22.66 13.71 4.01
C ASP A 119 23.36 12.89 5.09
N TRP A 120 24.39 12.17 4.70
CA TRP A 120 25.36 11.61 5.64
C TRP A 120 26.41 12.65 5.97
N ASN A 121 26.35 13.17 7.16
CA ASN A 121 27.28 14.21 7.65
C ASN A 121 27.80 13.84 9.04
N GLY A 122 28.71 14.66 9.59
CA GLY A 122 29.42 14.34 10.82
C GLY A 122 28.60 13.92 12.03
N ASN A 123 27.30 14.23 12.07
CA ASN A 123 26.43 13.93 13.21
C ASN A 123 25.25 13.03 12.87
N ASN A 124 24.85 12.97 11.61
CA ASN A 124 23.62 12.27 11.19
C ASN A 124 23.87 11.38 9.98
N ALA A 125 23.13 10.30 9.93
CA ALA A 125 22.98 9.44 8.77
C ALA A 125 21.57 8.82 8.81
N PHE A 126 21.19 8.11 7.77
CA PHE A 126 19.86 7.53 7.68
C PHE A 126 19.93 6.07 7.23
N ALA A 127 19.12 5.23 7.84
CA ALA A 127 18.95 3.84 7.44
C ALA A 127 17.46 3.56 7.21
N ILE A 128 17.16 2.64 6.30
CA ILE A 128 15.80 2.18 6.04
C ILE A 128 15.63 0.76 6.58
N LYS A 129 14.57 0.53 7.35
CA LYS A 129 14.15 -0.80 7.79
C LYS A 129 12.81 -1.13 7.16
N ASP A 130 12.79 -2.15 6.35
CA ASP A 130 11.63 -2.62 5.61
C ASP A 130 11.11 -3.90 6.27
N ALA A 131 9.84 -3.91 6.67
CA ALA A 131 9.20 -5.06 7.29
C ALA A 131 9.10 -6.27 6.35
N ASN A 132 9.13 -6.01 5.05
CA ASN A 132 9.05 -7.02 4.00
C ASN A 132 10.41 -7.65 3.63
N LEU A 133 11.54 -7.14 4.13
CA LEU A 133 12.87 -7.53 3.64
C LEU A 133 13.16 -9.04 3.66
N PRO A 134 12.80 -9.82 4.68
CA PRO A 134 13.03 -11.27 4.71
C PRO A 134 11.88 -12.10 4.12
N ASN A 135 10.86 -11.48 3.54
CA ASN A 135 9.65 -12.15 3.10
C ASN A 135 9.79 -12.70 1.67
N PHE A 136 9.43 -13.97 1.48
CA PHE A 136 9.44 -14.66 0.19
C PHE A 136 8.11 -15.37 -0.11
N ASP A 137 7.07 -15.11 0.66
CA ASP A 137 5.80 -15.86 0.67
C ASP A 137 4.86 -15.52 -0.48
N ILE A 138 5.23 -14.57 -1.33
CA ILE A 138 4.34 -14.02 -2.38
C ILE A 138 3.69 -15.11 -3.24
N VAL A 139 4.41 -16.15 -3.64
CA VAL A 139 3.86 -17.22 -4.49
C VAL A 139 2.99 -18.17 -3.68
N ASP A 140 3.43 -18.54 -2.50
CA ASP A 140 2.72 -19.49 -1.63
C ASP A 140 1.40 -18.89 -1.13
N HIS A 141 1.40 -17.60 -0.76
CA HIS A 141 0.19 -16.90 -0.32
C HIS A 141 -0.88 -16.87 -1.43
N TRP A 142 -0.52 -16.36 -2.64
CA TRP A 142 -1.49 -16.33 -3.74
C TRP A 142 -1.94 -17.72 -4.17
N LEU A 143 -1.05 -18.72 -4.12
CA LEU A 143 -1.44 -20.09 -4.43
C LEU A 143 -2.42 -20.64 -3.40
N ALA A 144 -2.23 -20.37 -2.11
CA ALA A 144 -3.17 -20.75 -1.06
C ALA A 144 -4.54 -20.07 -1.27
N MET A 145 -4.57 -18.77 -1.58
CA MET A 145 -5.81 -18.07 -1.93
C MET A 145 -6.50 -18.68 -3.16
N ASN A 146 -5.75 -19.02 -4.20
CA ASN A 146 -6.28 -19.63 -5.44
C ASN A 146 -6.90 -21.01 -5.20
N MET A 147 -6.42 -21.75 -4.20
CA MET A 147 -6.90 -23.09 -3.85
C MET A 147 -7.98 -23.09 -2.77
N ALA A 148 -8.27 -21.98 -2.13
CA ALA A 148 -9.26 -21.89 -1.08
C ALA A 148 -10.65 -22.31 -1.56
N THR A 149 -11.30 -23.19 -0.80
CA THR A 149 -12.65 -23.72 -1.10
C THR A 149 -13.74 -23.10 -0.21
N SER A 150 -13.36 -22.18 0.65
CA SER A 150 -14.24 -21.42 1.53
C SER A 150 -13.62 -20.10 1.94
N MET A 151 -14.42 -19.17 2.48
CA MET A 151 -13.91 -17.92 3.05
C MET A 151 -12.95 -18.19 4.22
N ASP A 152 -13.17 -19.23 5.01
CA ASP A 152 -12.28 -19.56 6.12
C ASP A 152 -10.90 -20.04 5.65
N GLU A 153 -10.83 -20.84 4.60
CA GLU A 153 -9.54 -21.22 3.98
C GLU A 153 -8.86 -20.02 3.31
N PHE A 154 -9.64 -19.12 2.68
CA PHE A 154 -9.11 -17.89 2.12
C PHE A 154 -8.48 -17.00 3.21
N LYS A 155 -9.16 -16.80 4.34
CA LYS A 155 -8.61 -16.08 5.49
C LYS A 155 -7.41 -16.79 6.12
N GLN A 156 -7.37 -18.13 6.07
CA GLN A 156 -6.25 -18.89 6.60
C GLN A 156 -4.96 -18.62 5.82
N ALA A 157 -5.04 -18.35 4.51
CA ALA A 157 -3.87 -17.96 3.72
C ALA A 157 -3.17 -16.70 4.28
N PHE A 158 -3.94 -15.72 4.78
CA PHE A 158 -3.40 -14.50 5.41
C PHE A 158 -2.83 -14.74 6.82
N LYS A 159 -3.20 -15.84 7.49
CA LYS A 159 -2.61 -16.21 8.79
C LYS A 159 -1.30 -16.98 8.63
N ASP A 160 -1.16 -17.69 7.53
CA ASP A 160 -0.04 -18.57 7.28
C ASP A 160 1.11 -17.89 6.53
N TYR A 161 0.80 -16.80 5.79
CA TYR A 161 1.73 -16.14 4.87
C TYR A 161 1.59 -14.62 4.89
N ASP A 162 2.70 -13.92 4.71
CA ASP A 162 2.76 -12.46 4.57
C ASP A 162 2.95 -12.00 3.10
N GLY A 163 2.55 -12.82 2.12
CA GLY A 163 2.89 -12.62 0.71
C GLY A 163 2.12 -11.52 -0.01
N VAL A 164 1.01 -11.00 0.55
CA VAL A 164 0.23 -9.87 0.00
C VAL A 164 0.78 -8.55 0.55
N ILE A 165 1.92 -8.13 0.04
CA ILE A 165 2.85 -7.19 0.69
C ILE A 165 2.48 -5.71 0.66
N PHE A 166 1.52 -5.26 -0.18
CA PHE A 166 1.16 -3.84 -0.31
C PHE A 166 -0.27 -3.63 -0.84
N ASN A 167 -1.15 -4.56 -0.52
CA ASN A 167 -2.47 -4.55 -1.09
C ASN A 167 -3.58 -4.57 -0.03
N ASN A 168 -4.59 -3.75 -0.24
CA ASN A 168 -5.92 -4.05 0.26
C ASN A 168 -6.46 -5.29 -0.46
N THR A 169 -7.07 -6.19 0.25
CA THR A 169 -7.75 -7.37 -0.32
C THR A 169 -9.23 -7.31 -0.01
N MET A 170 -10.05 -7.48 -1.02
CA MET A 170 -11.50 -7.65 -0.89
C MET A 170 -11.88 -9.00 -1.47
N ALA A 171 -12.72 -9.76 -0.76
CA ALA A 171 -13.20 -11.04 -1.22
C ALA A 171 -14.70 -11.22 -0.95
N ALA A 172 -15.32 -12.06 -1.75
CA ALA A 172 -16.70 -12.53 -1.54
C ALA A 172 -16.77 -14.03 -1.84
N SER A 173 -17.58 -14.76 -1.08
CA SER A 173 -17.79 -16.20 -1.28
C SER A 173 -19.21 -16.53 -1.71
N ASP A 174 -19.37 -17.71 -2.28
CA ASP A 174 -20.65 -18.23 -2.80
C ASP A 174 -21.70 -18.47 -1.69
N ASP A 175 -21.28 -18.55 -0.43
CA ASP A 175 -22.16 -18.64 0.73
C ASP A 175 -22.58 -17.25 1.29
N GLY A 176 -22.24 -16.17 0.61
CA GLY A 176 -22.67 -14.80 0.91
C GLY A 176 -21.82 -14.07 1.94
N GLN A 177 -20.62 -14.53 2.25
CA GLN A 177 -19.68 -13.79 3.10
C GLN A 177 -18.89 -12.77 2.27
N VAL A 178 -18.57 -11.64 2.88
CA VAL A 178 -17.59 -10.67 2.37
C VAL A 178 -16.46 -10.47 3.37
N PHE A 179 -15.29 -10.23 2.83
CA PHE A 179 -14.07 -10.04 3.62
C PHE A 179 -13.23 -8.90 3.07
N TYR A 180 -12.67 -8.12 3.96
CA TYR A 180 -11.62 -7.16 3.65
C TYR A 180 -10.47 -7.31 4.62
N ILE A 181 -9.26 -7.14 4.13
CA ILE A 181 -8.06 -7.03 4.93
C ILE A 181 -7.02 -6.13 4.24
N ASP A 182 -6.32 -5.31 5.01
CA ASP A 182 -5.04 -4.73 4.64
C ASP A 182 -3.96 -5.44 5.45
N ASP A 183 -3.48 -6.56 4.93
CA ASP A 183 -2.42 -7.38 5.51
C ASP A 183 -1.07 -7.07 4.88
N SER A 184 -0.91 -5.83 4.43
CA SER A 184 0.37 -5.34 3.96
C SER A 184 1.43 -5.51 5.04
N THR A 185 2.67 -5.76 4.65
CA THR A 185 3.79 -5.94 5.60
C THR A 185 4.14 -4.61 6.29
N VAL A 186 3.23 -4.16 7.16
CA VAL A 186 3.37 -2.93 7.94
C VAL A 186 4.26 -3.18 9.15
N PRO A 187 5.25 -2.30 9.44
CA PRO A 187 6.10 -2.43 10.61
C PRO A 187 5.31 -2.58 11.92
N ASN A 188 5.58 -3.64 12.67
CA ASN A 188 4.99 -3.89 13.98
C ASN A 188 5.68 -3.01 15.04
N LEU A 189 5.30 -1.73 15.07
CA LEU A 189 5.86 -0.75 15.98
C LEU A 189 5.45 -1.01 17.42
N THR A 190 6.33 -0.67 18.35
CA THR A 190 5.99 -0.69 19.79
C THR A 190 4.90 0.34 20.13
N GLU A 191 4.16 0.09 21.20
CA GLU A 191 3.16 1.06 21.71
C GLU A 191 3.77 2.44 21.93
N THR A 192 5.02 2.50 22.43
CA THR A 192 5.74 3.77 22.63
C THR A 192 5.98 4.50 21.30
N ALA A 193 6.39 3.78 20.24
CA ALA A 193 6.58 4.39 18.94
C ALA A 193 5.25 4.89 18.35
N ILE A 194 4.18 4.13 18.47
CA ILE A 194 2.82 4.50 18.03
C ILE A 194 2.34 5.76 18.77
N GLU A 195 2.48 5.79 20.09
CA GLU A 195 2.11 6.95 20.91
C GLU A 195 2.89 8.20 20.48
N GLN A 196 4.21 8.08 20.28
CA GLN A 196 5.03 9.20 19.86
C GLN A 196 4.70 9.67 18.44
N LEU A 197 4.40 8.79 17.51
CA LEU A 197 3.99 9.16 16.15
C LEU A 197 2.64 9.90 16.10
N THR A 198 1.78 9.70 17.10
CA THR A 198 0.44 10.32 17.16
C THR A 198 0.38 11.55 18.07
N THR A 199 1.32 11.71 19.02
CA THR A 199 1.28 12.78 20.03
C THR A 199 2.44 13.75 19.97
N ASN A 200 3.61 13.34 19.44
CA ASN A 200 4.81 14.18 19.40
C ASN A 200 4.78 15.12 18.17
N PRO A 201 4.65 16.45 18.36
CA PRO A 201 4.53 17.39 17.24
C PRO A 201 5.72 17.36 16.28
N LEU A 202 6.95 17.07 16.77
CA LEU A 202 8.14 16.99 15.94
C LEU A 202 8.07 15.80 14.98
N LEU A 203 7.68 14.60 15.48
CA LEU A 203 7.57 13.41 14.64
C LEU A 203 6.41 13.54 13.64
N ILE A 204 5.28 14.10 14.07
CA ILE A 204 4.13 14.39 13.19
C ILE A 204 4.56 15.33 12.05
N GLN A 205 5.26 16.43 12.38
CA GLN A 205 5.74 17.38 11.38
C GLN A 205 6.78 16.75 10.45
N THR A 206 7.71 15.95 10.99
CA THR A 206 8.73 15.25 10.20
C THR A 206 8.10 14.28 9.21
N LYS A 207 7.13 13.46 9.67
CA LYS A 207 6.37 12.56 8.79
C LYS A 207 5.64 13.33 7.70
N ALA A 208 4.95 14.41 8.04
CA ALA A 208 4.24 15.24 7.07
C ALA A 208 5.19 15.88 6.02
N ALA A 209 6.38 16.30 6.43
CA ALA A 209 7.37 16.90 5.54
C ALA A 209 8.08 15.86 4.66
N ALA A 210 8.37 14.68 5.19
CA ALA A 210 9.02 13.59 4.46
C ALA A 210 8.07 12.82 3.55
N GLY A 211 6.78 12.77 3.88
CA GLY A 211 5.78 11.93 3.21
C GLY A 211 5.79 10.46 3.65
N PHE A 212 6.59 10.10 4.65
CA PHE A 212 6.70 8.78 5.27
C PHE A 212 7.27 8.89 6.69
N THR A 213 7.23 7.79 7.44
CA THR A 213 7.65 7.76 8.85
C THR A 213 9.17 7.82 8.99
N VAL A 214 9.63 8.81 9.74
CA VAL A 214 11.04 8.95 10.17
C VAL A 214 11.09 8.91 11.69
N LEU A 215 11.87 7.99 12.26
CA LEU A 215 12.05 7.82 13.70
C LEU A 215 13.52 8.01 14.13
N PRO A 216 13.75 8.45 15.38
CA PRO A 216 15.08 8.46 15.96
C PRO A 216 15.69 7.06 16.05
N GLY A 217 16.84 6.83 15.39
CA GLY A 217 17.55 5.56 15.40
C GLY A 217 18.47 5.35 16.61
N ASN A 218 18.51 6.31 17.53
CA ASN A 218 19.29 6.21 18.77
C ASN A 218 18.47 5.70 19.98
N ILE A 219 17.22 5.32 19.78
CA ILE A 219 16.29 4.83 20.79
C ILE A 219 15.74 3.48 20.36
N SER A 220 16.12 2.41 21.06
CA SER A 220 15.71 1.04 20.70
C SER A 220 14.20 0.79 20.81
N GLN A 221 13.49 1.55 21.66
CA GLN A 221 12.03 1.45 21.77
C GLN A 221 11.28 1.87 20.51
N PHE A 222 11.94 2.51 19.54
CA PHE A 222 11.36 2.85 18.25
C PHE A 222 11.64 1.80 17.16
N ASP A 223 12.44 0.78 17.48
CA ASP A 223 12.66 -0.36 16.58
C ASP A 223 11.43 -1.28 16.54
N PHE A 224 11.34 -2.09 15.50
CA PHE A 224 10.27 -3.07 15.33
C PHE A 224 10.81 -4.42 14.92
N GLU A 225 10.05 -5.49 15.17
CA GLU A 225 10.36 -6.84 14.73
C GLU A 225 9.22 -7.37 13.85
N GLY A 226 9.52 -7.56 12.56
CA GLY A 226 8.56 -8.10 11.60
C GLY A 226 7.37 -7.20 11.26
N PRO A 227 6.42 -7.70 10.47
CA PRO A 227 5.17 -7.03 10.18
C PRO A 227 4.17 -7.16 11.33
N VAL A 228 3.13 -6.32 11.29
CA VAL A 228 1.96 -6.43 12.17
C VAL A 228 1.30 -7.80 11.93
N PRO A 229 0.96 -8.57 12.97
CA PRO A 229 0.34 -9.88 12.81
C PRO A 229 -1.10 -9.77 12.29
N TYR A 230 -1.58 -10.83 11.62
CA TYR A 230 -2.95 -10.91 11.07
C TYR A 230 -4.04 -10.45 12.05
N GLU A 231 -3.93 -10.81 13.32
CA GLU A 231 -4.93 -10.48 14.34
C GLU A 231 -5.11 -8.98 14.54
N GLU A 232 -4.06 -8.18 14.32
CA GLU A 232 -4.01 -6.74 14.51
C GLU A 232 -4.15 -5.95 13.20
N ALA A 233 -4.12 -6.63 12.05
CA ALA A 233 -4.32 -6.02 10.74
C ALA A 233 -5.75 -5.45 10.60
N PRO A 234 -5.93 -4.33 9.88
CA PRO A 234 -7.26 -3.81 9.58
C PRO A 234 -8.06 -4.80 8.76
N LYS A 235 -9.16 -5.30 9.29
CA LYS A 235 -10.02 -6.27 8.59
C LYS A 235 -11.49 -6.06 8.90
N TYR A 236 -12.33 -6.51 7.97
CA TYR A 236 -13.78 -6.55 8.10
C TYR A 236 -14.32 -7.89 7.60
N GLU A 237 -15.25 -8.45 8.32
CA GLU A 237 -16.00 -9.66 7.97
C GLU A 237 -17.49 -9.36 8.08
N GLY A 238 -18.27 -9.69 7.06
CA GLY A 238 -19.70 -9.40 7.02
C GLY A 238 -20.42 -10.17 5.92
N THR A 239 -21.65 -9.75 5.66
CA THR A 239 -22.52 -10.30 4.62
C THR A 239 -23.15 -9.20 3.74
N ASP A 240 -22.67 -7.97 3.86
CA ASP A 240 -23.18 -6.81 3.14
C ASP A 240 -22.27 -6.41 1.99
N SER A 241 -21.30 -5.54 2.22
CA SER A 241 -20.41 -5.09 1.16
C SER A 241 -19.04 -4.64 1.67
N VAL A 242 -18.04 -4.75 0.82
CA VAL A 242 -16.71 -4.18 1.00
C VAL A 242 -16.28 -3.48 -0.27
N GLN A 243 -15.60 -2.34 -0.10
CA GLN A 243 -15.03 -1.60 -1.23
C GLN A 243 -13.70 -0.96 -0.85
N ASN A 244 -12.88 -0.66 -1.84
CA ASN A 244 -11.71 0.19 -1.67
C ASN A 244 -11.40 0.94 -2.97
N SER A 245 -11.17 2.24 -2.85
CA SER A 245 -10.77 3.13 -3.94
C SER A 245 -9.32 3.61 -3.79
N ASN A 246 -8.41 2.79 -3.29
CA ASN A 246 -7.06 3.11 -2.82
C ASN A 246 -7.06 4.11 -1.65
N ASP A 247 -8.12 4.10 -0.87
CA ASP A 247 -8.18 4.76 0.42
C ASP A 247 -7.57 3.86 1.49
N SER A 248 -7.36 4.39 2.68
CA SER A 248 -7.04 3.55 3.82
C SER A 248 -8.25 2.70 4.23
N TYR A 249 -8.03 1.70 5.04
CA TYR A 249 -8.99 0.71 5.52
C TYR A 249 -10.32 1.28 6.07
N TRP A 250 -10.35 2.51 6.58
CA TRP A 250 -11.50 3.09 7.27
C TRP A 250 -12.72 3.35 6.39
N LEU A 251 -12.55 3.43 5.06
CA LEU A 251 -13.62 3.61 4.08
C LEU A 251 -14.13 2.31 3.45
N THR A 252 -13.70 1.17 3.96
CA THR A 252 -14.09 -0.15 3.43
C THR A 252 -15.59 -0.39 3.55
N ASN A 253 -16.17 -0.08 4.71
CA ASN A 253 -17.59 -0.15 4.99
C ASN A 253 -18.00 1.02 5.89
N LEU A 254 -18.82 1.93 5.39
CA LEU A 254 -19.24 3.12 6.14
C LEU A 254 -20.14 2.81 7.35
N ASN A 255 -20.84 1.66 7.33
CA ASN A 255 -21.70 1.24 8.44
C ASN A 255 -20.91 0.57 9.59
N SER A 256 -19.68 0.12 9.28
CA SER A 256 -18.79 -0.56 10.23
C SER A 256 -17.35 -0.09 10.05
N PRO A 257 -17.01 1.16 10.41
CA PRO A 257 -15.67 1.70 10.28
C PRO A 257 -14.65 0.86 11.05
N ILE A 258 -13.56 0.48 10.35
CA ILE A 258 -12.46 -0.25 10.95
C ILE A 258 -11.59 0.72 11.74
N VAL A 259 -11.13 0.31 12.92
CA VAL A 259 -10.25 1.11 13.78
C VAL A 259 -9.03 0.28 14.15
N VAL A 260 -7.85 0.81 13.90
CA VAL A 260 -6.57 0.24 14.34
C VAL A 260 -5.69 1.31 14.99
N SER A 261 -4.79 0.89 15.85
CA SER A 261 -3.91 1.82 16.60
C SER A 261 -2.66 2.22 15.84
N ASN A 262 -2.14 1.37 14.94
CA ASN A 262 -0.89 1.63 14.23
C ASN A 262 -1.13 2.62 13.07
N PRO A 263 -0.55 3.85 13.13
CA PRO A 263 -0.80 4.90 12.16
C PRO A 263 -0.09 4.64 10.80
N LEU A 264 0.67 3.56 10.68
CA LEU A 264 1.34 3.19 9.43
C LEU A 264 0.37 2.54 8.43
N PHE A 265 -0.80 2.07 8.85
CA PHE A 265 -1.84 1.59 7.93
C PHE A 265 -2.51 2.69 7.11
N GLY A 266 -2.24 3.95 7.42
CA GLY A 266 -2.75 5.10 6.69
C GLY A 266 -3.63 6.02 7.53
N SER A 267 -3.99 7.14 6.93
CA SER A 267 -4.79 8.17 7.60
C SER A 267 -6.27 7.77 7.66
N VAL A 268 -6.96 8.28 8.66
CA VAL A 268 -8.42 8.18 8.84
C VAL A 268 -9.03 9.58 8.92
N GLU A 269 -10.36 9.68 8.78
CA GLU A 269 -11.11 10.92 8.96
C GLU A 269 -10.66 12.09 8.04
N TYR A 270 -10.08 11.77 6.88
CA TYR A 270 -9.71 12.77 5.88
C TYR A 270 -10.83 13.02 4.88
N GLN A 271 -10.73 14.11 4.12
CA GLN A 271 -11.68 14.39 3.06
C GLN A 271 -11.63 13.34 1.96
N GLN A 272 -12.72 12.61 1.76
CA GLN A 272 -12.86 11.60 0.72
C GLN A 272 -12.62 12.19 -0.68
N THR A 273 -11.92 11.47 -1.52
CA THR A 273 -11.76 11.79 -2.92
C THR A 273 -13.10 11.67 -3.68
N LEU A 274 -13.22 12.32 -4.83
CA LEU A 274 -14.42 12.17 -5.65
C LEU A 274 -14.61 10.73 -6.16
N ARG A 275 -13.51 9.99 -6.33
CA ARG A 275 -13.52 8.58 -6.71
C ARG A 275 -14.06 7.70 -5.57
N SER A 276 -13.62 7.92 -4.35
CA SER A 276 -14.10 7.21 -3.17
C SER A 276 -15.59 7.43 -2.94
N ARG A 277 -16.04 8.68 -3.09
CA ARG A 277 -17.47 9.02 -3.00
C ARG A 277 -18.29 8.31 -4.07
N MET A 278 -17.78 8.20 -5.30
CA MET A 278 -18.46 7.47 -6.36
C MET A 278 -18.54 5.97 -6.06
N GLY A 279 -17.46 5.37 -5.53
CA GLY A 279 -17.46 3.97 -5.10
C GLY A 279 -18.51 3.68 -4.03
N GLN A 280 -18.62 4.53 -3.02
CA GLN A 280 -19.67 4.42 -2.00
C GLN A 280 -21.08 4.60 -2.60
N GLN A 281 -21.25 5.58 -3.48
CA GLN A 281 -22.52 5.82 -4.15
C GLN A 281 -22.97 4.63 -5.01
N PHE A 282 -22.05 3.90 -5.63
CA PHE A 282 -22.38 2.68 -6.35
C PHE A 282 -22.97 1.61 -5.43
N ILE A 283 -22.40 1.45 -4.24
CA ILE A 283 -22.93 0.47 -3.26
C ILE A 283 -24.30 0.91 -2.73
N GLU A 284 -24.43 2.19 -2.36
CA GLU A 284 -25.63 2.70 -1.69
C GLU A 284 -26.83 2.86 -2.62
N ASN A 285 -26.62 3.23 -3.89
CA ASN A 285 -27.70 3.67 -4.77
C ASN A 285 -27.94 2.74 -5.98
N GLU A 286 -27.04 1.83 -6.28
CA GLU A 286 -27.10 1.00 -7.48
C GLU A 286 -27.52 -0.46 -7.18
N ALA A 287 -27.60 -0.85 -5.92
CA ALA A 287 -28.32 -2.05 -5.56
C ALA A 287 -29.76 -1.93 -6.04
N GLY A 288 -30.28 -2.96 -6.71
CA GLY A 288 -31.61 -2.96 -7.27
C GLY A 288 -32.71 -2.59 -6.27
N SER A 289 -33.96 -2.59 -6.70
CA SER A 289 -35.11 -2.23 -5.85
C SER A 289 -35.28 -3.11 -4.61
N ASP A 290 -34.62 -4.27 -4.58
CA ASP A 290 -34.59 -5.22 -3.48
C ASP A 290 -33.38 -5.08 -2.54
N GLY A 291 -32.48 -4.12 -2.82
CA GLY A 291 -31.29 -3.88 -2.00
C GLY A 291 -30.16 -4.87 -2.25
N THR A 292 -30.21 -5.66 -3.33
CA THR A 292 -29.18 -6.63 -3.72
C THR A 292 -28.63 -6.32 -5.11
N PHE A 293 -27.46 -6.89 -5.44
CA PHE A 293 -26.88 -6.77 -6.77
C PHE A 293 -27.05 -8.06 -7.56
N THR A 294 -27.57 -7.94 -8.76
CA THR A 294 -27.51 -9.01 -9.76
C THR A 294 -26.17 -8.93 -10.52
N PRO A 295 -25.73 -10.01 -11.19
CA PRO A 295 -24.55 -9.97 -12.06
C PRO A 295 -24.61 -8.87 -13.13
N ASP A 296 -25.78 -8.64 -13.75
CA ASP A 296 -25.97 -7.61 -14.77
C ASP A 296 -25.81 -6.19 -14.21
N GLU A 297 -26.27 -5.94 -12.98
CA GLU A 297 -26.09 -4.66 -12.31
C GLU A 297 -24.61 -4.40 -11.98
N VAL A 298 -23.88 -5.41 -11.49
CA VAL A 298 -22.43 -5.31 -11.24
C VAL A 298 -21.66 -5.06 -12.53
N GLU A 299 -22.01 -5.75 -13.64
CA GLU A 299 -21.43 -5.49 -14.96
C GLU A 299 -21.74 -4.06 -15.43
N GLY A 300 -22.98 -3.62 -15.20
CA GLY A 300 -23.40 -2.24 -15.49
C GLY A 300 -22.56 -1.18 -14.79
N LEU A 301 -22.14 -1.40 -13.54
CA LEU A 301 -21.24 -0.48 -12.82
C LEU A 301 -19.89 -0.32 -13.51
N LEU A 302 -19.34 -1.40 -14.09
CA LEU A 302 -18.06 -1.36 -14.78
C LEU A 302 -18.09 -0.50 -16.05
N PHE A 303 -19.22 -0.50 -16.76
CA PHE A 303 -19.34 0.13 -18.08
C PHE A 303 -20.13 1.44 -18.11
N ASN A 304 -20.68 1.92 -16.99
CA ASN A 304 -21.53 3.11 -16.96
C ASN A 304 -20.80 4.44 -17.18
N ASN A 305 -19.47 4.47 -17.03
CA ASN A 305 -18.63 5.67 -17.18
C ASN A 305 -19.07 6.87 -16.33
N ARG A 306 -19.74 6.65 -15.21
CA ARG A 306 -20.24 7.71 -14.34
C ARG A 306 -19.09 8.45 -13.66
N SER A 307 -19.30 9.71 -13.35
CA SER A 307 -18.34 10.57 -12.65
C SER A 307 -19.05 11.39 -11.59
N TYR A 308 -18.66 11.24 -10.35
CA TYR A 308 -19.19 12.00 -9.21
C TYR A 308 -19.09 13.52 -9.44
N LEU A 309 -17.98 13.98 -10.01
CA LEU A 309 -17.78 15.39 -10.35
C LEU A 309 -18.81 15.87 -11.36
N ALA A 310 -18.98 15.12 -12.46
CA ALA A 310 -19.92 15.48 -13.49
C ALA A 310 -21.36 15.54 -12.97
N GLU A 311 -21.79 14.54 -12.22
CA GLU A 311 -23.16 14.45 -11.70
C GLU A 311 -23.50 15.56 -10.70
N ASN A 312 -22.55 15.94 -9.84
CA ASN A 312 -22.81 16.89 -8.76
C ASN A 312 -22.43 18.35 -9.09
N ILE A 313 -21.54 18.59 -10.03
CA ILE A 313 -21.03 19.93 -10.33
C ILE A 313 -21.49 20.46 -11.70
N LEU A 314 -21.58 19.58 -12.71
CA LEU A 314 -21.92 19.99 -14.08
C LEU A 314 -23.25 20.75 -14.18
N PRO A 315 -24.35 20.38 -13.50
CA PRO A 315 -25.60 21.14 -13.57
C PRO A 315 -25.43 22.58 -13.09
N SER A 316 -24.73 22.80 -11.99
CA SER A 316 -24.45 24.12 -11.45
C SER A 316 -23.50 24.93 -12.36
N LEU A 317 -22.48 24.27 -12.89
CA LEU A 317 -21.53 24.87 -13.82
C LEU A 317 -22.24 25.34 -15.11
N LEU A 318 -23.08 24.49 -15.70
CA LEU A 318 -23.88 24.87 -16.89
C LEU A 318 -24.80 26.03 -16.61
N SER A 319 -25.42 26.12 -15.43
CA SER A 319 -26.25 27.24 -15.02
C SER A 319 -25.44 28.53 -14.90
N LEU A 320 -24.23 28.46 -14.33
CA LEU A 320 -23.32 29.60 -14.24
C LEU A 320 -22.85 30.06 -15.63
N CYS A 321 -22.44 29.14 -16.50
CA CYS A 321 -22.06 29.46 -17.87
C CYS A 321 -23.20 30.12 -18.65
N ALA A 322 -24.42 29.61 -18.50
CA ALA A 322 -25.60 30.23 -19.14
C ALA A 322 -25.90 31.64 -18.61
N ALA A 323 -25.69 31.89 -17.33
CA ALA A 323 -25.88 33.21 -16.70
C ALA A 323 -24.79 34.20 -17.08
N GLN A 324 -23.54 33.74 -17.19
CA GLN A 324 -22.37 34.56 -17.54
C GLN A 324 -22.36 34.94 -19.05
N GLY A 325 -22.91 34.09 -19.90
CA GLY A 325 -22.84 34.22 -21.35
C GLY A 325 -21.41 34.07 -21.87
N SER A 326 -21.10 34.84 -22.92
CA SER A 326 -19.76 34.91 -23.52
C SER A 326 -18.93 36.09 -23.00
N THR A 327 -19.20 36.57 -21.78
CA THR A 327 -18.39 37.61 -21.17
C THR A 327 -17.12 37.03 -20.60
N PRO A 328 -15.92 37.47 -21.05
CA PRO A 328 -14.66 36.98 -20.52
C PRO A 328 -14.56 37.21 -19.01
N VAL A 329 -14.05 36.24 -18.32
CA VAL A 329 -13.80 36.26 -16.86
C VAL A 329 -12.30 36.30 -16.60
N ASP A 330 -11.87 37.22 -15.74
CA ASP A 330 -10.48 37.22 -15.27
C ASP A 330 -10.28 36.17 -14.18
N VAL A 331 -9.37 35.25 -14.43
CA VAL A 331 -8.94 34.25 -13.45
C VAL A 331 -7.45 34.46 -13.23
N ASP A 332 -7.09 34.99 -12.08
CA ASP A 332 -5.69 35.22 -11.67
C ASP A 332 -4.89 36.05 -12.74
N GLY A 333 -5.49 37.04 -13.32
CA GLY A 333 -4.87 37.90 -14.34
C GLY A 333 -4.88 37.31 -15.76
N THR A 334 -5.60 36.22 -15.97
CA THR A 334 -5.80 35.59 -17.29
C THR A 334 -7.27 35.70 -17.70
N SER A 335 -7.53 36.36 -18.85
CA SER A 335 -8.89 36.38 -19.42
C SER A 335 -9.22 35.02 -20.00
N VAL A 336 -10.33 34.42 -19.54
CA VAL A 336 -10.86 33.14 -20.00
C VAL A 336 -12.23 33.36 -20.61
N ASP A 337 -12.42 32.91 -21.86
CA ASP A 337 -13.67 33.02 -22.62
C ASP A 337 -14.59 31.81 -22.39
#